data_184991e7cc00b3a16840d23db0650103
#
_entry.id   184991e7cc00b3a16840d23db0650103
#
_cell.length_a   1.000
_cell.length_b   1.000
_cell.length_c   1.000
_cell.angle_alpha   90.00
_cell.angle_beta   90.00
_cell.angle_gamma   90.00
#
_symmetry.space_group_name_H-M   'P 1'
#
loop_
_entity.id
_entity.type
_entity.pdbx_description
1 polymer ?
#
loop_
_entity_poly.entity_id
_entity_poly.type
_entity_poly.pdbx_seq_one_letter_code
_entity_poly.pdbx_strand_id
1 'polypeptide(L)'
;MSMLGVRMATHSDLKSLSELFDGYRSFYLQAPDIERARDFISERLARNDSWILVAQERDELLGFCQLYPSFSSTNTSRIAILNDLYVTEAARTKGVGRALMRAAEDLGRNLGLSGLELATAISNANAQDL
;
A
#
# COMPACT_ATOMS: atom_id res chain seq x y z
N MET A 1 -6.51 17.22 16.68
CA MET A 1 -5.20 16.66 16.38
C MET A 1 -5.35 15.32 15.68
N SER A 2 -4.62 15.14 14.60
CA SER A 2 -4.69 13.89 13.85
C SER A 2 -4.00 12.77 14.61
N MET A 3 -4.64 11.59 14.64
CA MET A 3 -4.07 10.36 15.21
C MET A 3 -3.57 9.45 14.10
N LEU A 4 -3.44 9.99 12.88
CA LEU A 4 -3.02 9.22 11.73
C LEU A 4 -1.57 8.81 11.85
N GLY A 5 -1.32 7.52 11.66
CA GLY A 5 0.03 6.98 11.58
C GLY A 5 0.14 5.97 10.45
N VAL A 6 1.35 5.83 9.92
CA VAL A 6 1.63 4.83 8.90
C VAL A 6 2.68 3.87 9.44
N ARG A 7 2.44 2.59 9.25
CA ARG A 7 3.34 1.54 9.74
C ARG A 7 3.30 0.33 8.83
N MET A 8 4.24 -0.59 9.01
CA MET A 8 4.22 -1.86 8.29
C MET A 8 3.04 -2.69 8.79
N ALA A 9 2.40 -3.39 7.86
CA ALA A 9 1.33 -4.33 8.20
C ALA A 9 1.90 -5.56 8.90
N THR A 10 1.08 -6.15 9.76
CA THR A 10 1.41 -7.40 10.44
C THR A 10 0.26 -8.39 10.23
N HIS A 11 0.46 -9.64 10.66
CA HIS A 11 -0.61 -10.66 10.54
C HIS A 11 -1.88 -10.27 11.29
N SER A 12 -1.77 -9.47 12.34
CA SER A 12 -2.95 -9.02 13.06
C SER A 12 -3.82 -8.06 12.25
N ASP A 13 -3.29 -7.53 11.15
CA ASP A 13 -4.03 -6.64 10.25
C ASP A 13 -4.80 -7.40 9.17
N LEU A 14 -4.65 -8.72 9.09
CA LEU A 14 -5.11 -9.49 7.94
C LEU A 14 -6.57 -9.22 7.59
N LYS A 15 -7.46 -9.21 8.58
CA LYS A 15 -8.89 -9.01 8.31
C LYS A 15 -9.15 -7.63 7.71
N SER A 16 -8.72 -6.58 8.39
CA SER A 16 -8.97 -5.20 7.94
C SER A 16 -8.25 -4.90 6.64
N LEU A 17 -7.02 -5.38 6.50
CA LEU A 17 -6.23 -5.17 5.28
C LEU A 17 -6.84 -5.91 4.10
N SER A 18 -7.39 -7.11 4.31
CA SER A 18 -8.06 -7.86 3.23
C SER A 18 -9.30 -7.11 2.74
N GLU A 19 -10.03 -6.47 3.64
CA GLU A 19 -11.18 -5.65 3.27
C GLU A 19 -10.75 -4.44 2.43
N LEU A 20 -9.67 -3.78 2.81
CA LEU A 20 -9.12 -2.68 2.03
C LEU A 20 -8.67 -3.15 0.65
N PHE A 21 -8.00 -4.29 0.61
CA PHE A 21 -7.48 -4.84 -0.65
C PHE A 21 -8.63 -5.24 -1.58
N ASP A 22 -9.70 -5.81 -1.03
CA ASP A 22 -10.86 -6.14 -1.83
C ASP A 22 -11.54 -4.87 -2.37
N GLY A 23 -11.58 -3.80 -1.58
CA GLY A 23 -12.05 -2.50 -2.02
C GLY A 23 -11.21 -1.94 -3.17
N TYR A 24 -9.90 -2.10 -3.07
CA TYR A 24 -8.97 -1.69 -4.12
C TYR A 24 -9.24 -2.47 -5.42
N ARG A 25 -9.43 -3.78 -5.31
CA ARG A 25 -9.75 -4.63 -6.47
C ARG A 25 -11.06 -4.18 -7.13
N SER A 26 -12.07 -3.89 -6.31
CA SER A 26 -13.38 -3.44 -6.80
C SER A 26 -13.27 -2.09 -7.50
N PHE A 27 -12.41 -1.20 -7.02
CA PHE A 27 -12.13 0.07 -7.65
C PHE A 27 -11.61 -0.13 -9.08
N TYR A 28 -10.86 -1.21 -9.32
CA TYR A 28 -10.34 -1.57 -10.64
C TYR A 28 -11.24 -2.57 -11.36
N LEU A 29 -12.53 -2.54 -11.06
CA LEU A 29 -13.57 -3.29 -11.77
C LEU A 29 -13.47 -4.80 -11.62
N GLN A 30 -12.78 -5.26 -10.57
CA GLN A 30 -12.77 -6.67 -10.23
C GLN A 30 -14.00 -6.98 -9.37
N ALA A 31 -14.59 -8.14 -9.55
CA ALA A 31 -15.71 -8.56 -8.72
C ALA A 31 -15.26 -8.70 -7.26
N PRO A 32 -16.10 -8.28 -6.30
CA PRO A 32 -15.75 -8.47 -4.88
C PRO A 32 -15.54 -9.94 -4.56
N ASP A 33 -14.45 -10.23 -3.85
CA ASP A 33 -14.11 -11.59 -3.47
C ASP A 33 -13.16 -11.54 -2.26
N ILE A 34 -13.75 -11.47 -1.08
CA ILE A 34 -12.99 -11.27 0.15
C ILE A 34 -12.07 -12.46 0.47
N GLU A 35 -12.47 -13.68 0.11
CA GLU A 35 -11.62 -14.85 0.34
C GLU A 35 -10.37 -14.79 -0.53
N ARG A 36 -10.54 -14.42 -1.79
CA ARG A 36 -9.41 -14.25 -2.70
C ARG A 36 -8.47 -13.17 -2.22
N ALA A 37 -9.03 -12.06 -1.77
CA ALA A 37 -8.24 -10.94 -1.24
C ALA A 37 -7.45 -11.39 -0.02
N ARG A 38 -8.09 -12.10 0.90
CA ARG A 38 -7.44 -12.59 2.10
C ARG A 38 -6.31 -13.56 1.79
N ASP A 39 -6.56 -14.49 0.87
CA ASP A 39 -5.53 -15.47 0.49
C ASP A 39 -4.30 -14.79 -0.08
N PHE A 40 -4.50 -13.80 -0.94
CA PHE A 40 -3.40 -13.07 -1.55
C PHE A 40 -2.58 -12.32 -0.49
N ILE A 41 -3.26 -11.57 0.37
CA ILE A 41 -2.58 -10.78 1.40
C ILE A 41 -1.89 -11.70 2.42
N SER A 42 -2.56 -12.78 2.81
CA SER A 42 -1.99 -13.76 3.75
C SER A 42 -0.68 -14.33 3.20
N GLU A 43 -0.67 -14.66 1.92
CA GLU A 43 0.54 -15.19 1.28
C GLU A 43 1.66 -14.15 1.22
N ARG A 44 1.33 -12.89 0.90
CA ARG A 44 2.34 -11.83 0.89
C ARG A 44 2.97 -11.64 2.27
N LEU A 45 2.15 -11.64 3.30
CA LEU A 45 2.64 -11.49 4.66
C LEU A 45 3.48 -12.69 5.10
N ALA A 46 3.04 -13.90 4.77
CA ALA A 46 3.75 -15.11 5.15
C ALA A 46 5.09 -15.25 4.44
N ARG A 47 5.13 -14.92 3.15
CA ARG A 47 6.35 -15.01 2.35
C ARG A 47 7.28 -13.80 2.51
N ASN A 48 6.74 -12.72 3.03
CA ASN A 48 7.49 -11.47 3.19
C ASN A 48 8.17 -11.05 1.87
N ASP A 49 7.42 -11.16 0.78
CA ASP A 49 7.92 -10.88 -0.58
C ASP A 49 7.42 -9.54 -1.12
N SER A 50 6.83 -8.74 -0.26
CA SER A 50 6.45 -7.37 -0.58
C SER A 50 6.51 -6.54 0.70
N TRP A 51 6.43 -5.22 0.57
CA TRP A 51 6.27 -4.33 1.71
C TRP A 51 4.86 -3.78 1.67
N ILE A 52 4.12 -3.96 2.75
CA ILE A 52 2.75 -3.43 2.86
C ILE A 52 2.72 -2.43 4.00
N LEU A 53 2.38 -1.20 3.68
CA LEU A 53 2.23 -0.13 4.66
C LEU A 53 0.75 0.14 4.84
N VAL A 54 0.33 0.34 6.08
CA VAL A 54 -1.06 0.66 6.40
C VAL A 54 -1.13 2.01 7.09
N ALA A 55 -2.15 2.77 6.76
CA ALA A 55 -2.45 4.04 7.42
C ALA A 55 -3.55 3.78 8.43
N GLN A 56 -3.28 4.09 9.67
CA GLN A 56 -4.18 3.81 10.78
C GLN A 56 -4.50 5.08 11.54
N GLU A 57 -5.77 5.25 11.86
CA GLU A 57 -6.21 6.30 12.76
C GLU A 57 -7.01 5.62 13.85
N ARG A 58 -6.52 5.72 15.10
CA ARG A 58 -7.06 4.95 16.23
C ARG A 58 -7.00 3.47 15.90
N ASP A 59 -8.14 2.77 15.91
CA ASP A 59 -8.18 1.33 15.65
C ASP A 59 -8.60 0.99 14.23
N GLU A 60 -8.69 1.98 13.36
CA GLU A 60 -9.22 1.80 12.01
C GLU A 60 -8.13 1.97 10.95
N LEU A 61 -8.07 1.04 10.00
CA LEU A 61 -7.22 1.20 8.83
C LEU A 61 -7.95 2.02 7.78
N LEU A 62 -7.32 3.09 7.34
CA LEU A 62 -7.91 4.02 6.38
C LEU A 62 -7.36 3.83 4.96
N GLY A 63 -6.26 3.14 4.83
CA GLY A 63 -5.65 2.93 3.53
C GLY A 63 -4.42 2.06 3.62
N PHE A 64 -3.91 1.68 2.47
CA PHE A 64 -2.68 0.89 2.40
C PHE A 64 -1.93 1.21 1.11
N CYS A 65 -0.65 0.87 1.11
CA CYS A 65 0.08 0.76 -0.15
C CYS A 65 0.94 -0.49 -0.12
N GLN A 66 1.21 -1.05 -1.28
CA GLN A 66 2.03 -2.24 -1.40
C GLN A 66 3.14 -1.99 -2.41
N LEU A 67 4.36 -2.32 -2.01
CA LEU A 67 5.55 -2.17 -2.83
C LEU A 67 6.15 -3.53 -3.08
N TYR A 68 6.61 -3.75 -4.30
CA TYR A 68 7.30 -4.98 -4.67
C TYR A 68 8.77 -4.70 -4.92
N PRO A 69 9.66 -5.60 -4.46
CA PRO A 69 11.08 -5.47 -4.77
C PRO A 69 11.34 -5.70 -6.25
N SER A 70 12.25 -4.94 -6.80
CA SER A 70 12.67 -5.07 -8.18
C SER A 70 14.10 -4.57 -8.34
N PHE A 71 14.58 -4.52 -9.57
CA PHE A 71 15.93 -4.09 -9.89
C PHE A 71 15.91 -3.10 -11.04
N SER A 72 16.84 -2.16 -11.00
CA SER A 72 17.11 -1.29 -12.13
C SER A 72 18.38 -1.81 -12.80
N SER A 73 18.26 -2.36 -13.99
CA SER A 73 19.41 -2.89 -14.71
C SER A 73 20.40 -1.78 -15.07
N THR A 74 19.88 -0.64 -15.51
CA THR A 74 20.71 0.48 -15.90
C THR A 74 21.57 0.98 -14.73
N ASN A 75 20.95 1.08 -13.55
CA ASN A 75 21.65 1.55 -12.36
C ASN A 75 22.34 0.42 -11.59
N THR A 76 22.13 -0.82 -12.00
CA THR A 76 22.64 -2.04 -11.34
C THR A 76 22.33 -2.03 -9.85
N SER A 77 21.10 -1.71 -9.48
CA SER A 77 20.72 -1.49 -8.10
C SER A 77 19.32 -2.02 -7.81
N ARG A 78 19.00 -2.08 -6.52
CA ARG A 78 17.70 -2.50 -6.05
C ARG A 78 16.76 -1.30 -5.98
N ILE A 79 15.51 -1.52 -6.40
CA ILE A 79 14.45 -0.52 -6.34
C ILE A 79 13.20 -1.16 -5.76
N ALA A 80 12.19 -0.35 -5.49
CA ALA A 80 10.86 -0.83 -5.16
C ALA A 80 9.86 -0.25 -6.16
N ILE A 81 8.82 -1.04 -6.45
CA ILE A 81 7.71 -0.58 -7.29
C ILE A 81 6.50 -0.41 -6.40
N LEU A 82 6.00 0.81 -6.28
CA LEU A 82 4.74 1.06 -5.59
C LEU A 82 3.62 0.67 -6.55
N ASN A 83 3.05 -0.51 -6.31
CA ASN A 83 2.08 -1.10 -7.22
C ASN A 83 0.64 -0.80 -6.82
N ASP A 84 0.34 -0.76 -5.52
CA ASP A 84 -1.01 -0.55 -5.02
C ASP A 84 -1.02 0.63 -4.07
N LEU A 85 -2.00 1.51 -4.24
CA LEU A 85 -2.27 2.61 -3.32
C LEU A 85 -3.78 2.79 -3.26
N TYR A 86 -4.33 2.66 -2.07
CA TYR A 86 -5.77 2.77 -1.88
C TYR A 86 -6.10 3.43 -0.55
N VAL A 87 -7.05 4.34 -0.59
CA VAL A 87 -7.59 5.02 0.58
C VAL A 87 -9.10 4.84 0.56
N THR A 88 -9.70 4.52 1.70
CA THR A 88 -11.16 4.37 1.77
C THR A 88 -11.83 5.68 1.36
N GLU A 89 -13.02 5.56 0.78
CA GLU A 89 -13.73 6.73 0.28
C GLU A 89 -13.93 7.79 1.36
N ALA A 90 -14.30 7.38 2.56
CA ALA A 90 -14.54 8.31 3.66
C ALA A 90 -13.28 9.05 4.10
N ALA A 91 -12.11 8.50 3.84
CA ALA A 91 -10.85 9.09 4.28
C ALA A 91 -10.10 9.84 3.18
N ARG A 92 -10.64 9.88 1.97
CA ARG A 92 -10.02 10.62 0.86
C ARG A 92 -10.06 12.12 1.16
N THR A 93 -9.08 12.85 0.62
CA THR A 93 -8.88 14.28 0.83
C THR A 93 -8.42 14.65 2.24
N LYS A 94 -8.07 13.66 3.07
CA LYS A 94 -7.54 13.89 4.42
C LYS A 94 -6.03 13.72 4.49
N GLY A 95 -5.36 13.58 3.35
CA GLY A 95 -3.91 13.45 3.31
C GLY A 95 -3.38 12.05 3.58
N VAL A 96 -4.26 11.03 3.60
CA VAL A 96 -3.85 9.64 3.88
C VAL A 96 -2.94 9.10 2.78
N GLY A 97 -3.30 9.33 1.52
CA GLY A 97 -2.48 8.89 0.38
C GLY A 97 -1.10 9.52 0.40
N ARG A 98 -1.03 10.81 0.73
CA ARG A 98 0.25 11.51 0.83
C ARG A 98 1.11 10.95 1.96
N ALA A 99 0.49 10.62 3.10
CA ALA A 99 1.20 10.03 4.22
C ALA A 99 1.77 8.66 3.84
N LEU A 100 1.00 7.85 3.11
CA LEU A 100 1.47 6.56 2.62
C LEU A 100 2.65 6.72 1.65
N MET A 101 2.57 7.69 0.75
CA MET A 101 3.66 7.95 -0.20
C MET A 101 4.95 8.36 0.52
N ARG A 102 4.83 9.24 1.51
CA ARG A 102 6.00 9.68 2.30
C ARG A 102 6.62 8.50 3.05
N ALA A 103 5.77 7.65 3.64
CA ALA A 103 6.26 6.47 4.35
C ALA A 103 6.95 5.50 3.39
N ALA A 104 6.44 5.36 2.17
CA ALA A 104 7.08 4.52 1.16
C ALA A 104 8.45 5.06 0.77
N GLU A 105 8.57 6.37 0.60
CA GLU A 105 9.85 7.00 0.31
C GLU A 105 10.85 6.80 1.45
N ASP A 106 10.39 6.98 2.70
CA ASP A 106 11.24 6.77 3.87
C ASP A 106 11.70 5.32 3.97
N LEU A 107 10.81 4.38 3.69
CA LEU A 107 11.13 2.97 3.67
C LEU A 107 12.24 2.68 2.66
N GLY A 108 12.11 3.24 1.46
CA GLY A 108 13.12 3.08 0.41
C GLY A 108 14.48 3.58 0.85
N ARG A 109 14.52 4.75 1.48
CA ARG A 109 15.78 5.32 1.98
C ARG A 109 16.37 4.44 3.09
N ASN A 110 15.54 3.97 4.01
CA ASN A 110 15.99 3.15 5.13
C ASN A 110 16.54 1.80 4.66
N LEU A 111 16.01 1.27 3.57
CA LEU A 111 16.46 0.01 2.98
C LEU A 111 17.64 0.18 2.03
N GLY A 112 18.04 1.41 1.76
CA GLY A 112 19.13 1.68 0.83
C GLY A 112 18.80 1.42 -0.61
N LEU A 113 17.50 1.53 -0.99
CA LEU A 113 17.08 1.38 -2.37
C LEU A 113 17.46 2.61 -3.17
N SER A 114 17.80 2.43 -4.43
CA SER A 114 18.22 3.54 -5.28
C SER A 114 17.05 4.30 -5.88
N GLY A 115 15.84 3.76 -5.82
CA GLY A 115 14.69 4.42 -6.38
C GLY A 115 13.38 3.76 -6.02
N LEU A 116 12.32 4.52 -6.24
CA LEU A 116 10.95 4.09 -6.07
C LEU A 116 10.22 4.40 -7.38
N GLU A 117 9.73 3.36 -8.04
CA GLU A 117 8.95 3.56 -9.25
C GLU A 117 7.46 3.46 -8.94
N LEU A 118 6.67 4.23 -9.65
CA LEU A 118 5.22 4.22 -9.49
C LEU A 118 4.59 3.45 -10.64
N ALA A 119 3.70 2.50 -10.31
CA ALA A 119 2.95 1.81 -11.34
C ALA A 119 1.89 2.74 -11.92
N THR A 120 1.47 2.46 -13.16
CA THR A 120 0.51 3.31 -13.87
C THR A 120 -0.83 3.43 -13.14
N ALA A 121 -1.19 2.43 -12.35
CA ALA A 121 -2.41 2.45 -11.56
C ALA A 121 -2.50 3.66 -10.63
N ILE A 122 -1.38 4.25 -10.29
CA ILE A 122 -1.36 5.39 -9.37
C ILE A 122 -1.94 6.66 -10.00
N SER A 123 -2.16 6.67 -11.31
CA SER A 123 -2.77 7.81 -11.99
C SER A 123 -4.28 7.90 -11.79
N ASN A 124 -4.87 6.97 -11.05
CA ASN A 124 -6.30 6.95 -10.79
C ASN A 124 -6.75 7.99 -9.76
N ALA A 125 -8.04 7.98 -9.41
CA ALA A 125 -8.60 8.96 -8.48
C ALA A 125 -7.93 8.97 -7.11
N ASN A 126 -7.44 7.80 -6.65
CA ASN A 126 -6.75 7.74 -5.35
C ASN A 126 -5.46 8.55 -5.37
N ALA A 127 -4.74 8.49 -6.46
CA ALA A 127 -3.51 9.27 -6.60
C ALA A 127 -3.79 10.76 -6.65
N GLN A 128 -4.94 11.15 -7.13
CA GLN A 128 -5.31 12.57 -7.20
C GLN A 128 -5.49 13.19 -5.82
N ASP A 129 -5.63 12.39 -4.78
CA ASP A 129 -5.69 12.89 -3.41
C ASP A 129 -4.31 13.29 -2.88
N LEU A 130 -3.30 12.97 -3.62
CA LEU A 130 -1.95 13.35 -3.27
C LEU A 130 -1.70 14.82 -3.60
#